data_4968d100a36c8989761a408885927509
#
_entry.id   4968d100a36c8989761a408885927509
#
_cell.length_a   1.000
_cell.length_b   1.000
_cell.length_c   1.000
_cell.angle_alpha   90.00
_cell.angle_beta   90.00
_cell.angle_gamma   90.00
#
_symmetry.space_group_name_H-M   'P 1'
#
loop_
_entity.id
_entity.type
_entity.pdbx_description
1 polymer ?
#
loop_
_entity_poly.entity_id
_entity_poly.type
_entity_poly.pdbx_seq_one_letter_code
_entity_poly.pdbx_strand_id
1 'polypeptide(L)'
;RLSPPERIAMWPFRRRRGPRLESVPIGELTTDPADYSILTVGQSRLTDSFTAMDFTGEQPPRFVVSRAHPVIDPRMKAIADIELRVDDHVVGYLRPPALNEAIDLLADRHAETLDIPIAIFSTPAGPEVRVHAALSQANHQER
;
A
#
# COMPACT_ATOMS: atom_id res chain seq x y z
N ARG A 1 -11.34 -27.61 -12.61
CA ARG A 1 -11.52 -27.05 -12.26
C ARG A 1 -12.00 -26.40 -11.66
N LEU A 2 -11.85 -26.11 -11.33
CA LEU A 2 -12.42 -25.46 -10.63
C LEU A 2 -13.02 -25.00 -10.73
N SER A 3 -13.21 -24.83 -10.73
CA SER A 3 -13.88 -24.26 -10.64
C SER A 3 -14.34 -23.61 -10.61
N PRO A 4 -14.69 -23.29 -10.83
CA PRO A 4 -15.06 -22.29 -10.73
C PRO A 4 -15.54 -21.86 -9.91
N PRO A 5 -15.80 -21.91 -9.43
CA PRO A 5 -15.99 -21.08 -8.70
C PRO A 5 -15.06 -21.00 -7.93
N GLU A 6 -14.51 -21.38 -7.99
CA GLU A 6 -13.73 -21.17 -7.39
C GLU A 6 -13.14 -20.21 -7.72
N ARG A 7 -13.46 -19.58 -8.27
CA ARG A 7 -13.07 -18.66 -8.44
C ARG A 7 -13.42 -17.73 -8.55
N ILE A 8 -13.86 -17.67 -8.41
CA ILE A 8 -14.07 -16.93 -8.48
C ILE A 8 -14.09 -15.97 -7.97
N ALA A 9 -14.46 -15.76 -7.90
CA ALA A 9 -14.46 -14.65 -7.74
C ALA A 9 -13.79 -14.24 -6.76
N MET A 10 -13.51 -14.44 -6.32
CA MET A 10 -12.89 -14.12 -5.38
C MET A 10 -11.64 -13.54 -5.53
N TRP A 11 -10.70 -13.74 -4.85
CA TRP A 11 -9.39 -13.15 -4.79
C TRP A 11 -8.77 -13.12 -6.17
N PRO A 12 -8.26 -11.98 -6.65
CA PRO A 12 -7.84 -11.86 -8.04
C PRO A 12 -6.71 -12.79 -8.44
N PHE A 13 -5.96 -13.28 -7.47
CA PHE A 13 -4.78 -14.06 -7.80
C PHE A 13 -5.05 -15.52 -8.08
N ARG A 14 -6.22 -15.98 -7.74
CA ARG A 14 -6.46 -17.39 -7.73
C ARG A 14 -6.24 -18.10 -9.01
N ARG A 15 -6.52 -17.41 -10.09
CA ARG A 15 -6.49 -18.04 -11.35
C ARG A 15 -5.27 -17.78 -12.12
N ARG A 16 -4.32 -17.12 -11.54
CA ARG A 16 -3.13 -16.78 -12.26
C ARG A 16 -2.27 -18.02 -12.49
N ARG A 17 -1.64 -18.05 -13.64
CA ARG A 17 -0.70 -19.08 -13.93
C ARG A 17 0.64 -18.74 -13.36
N GLY A 18 1.39 -19.77 -13.03
CA GLY A 18 2.70 -19.59 -12.47
C GLY A 18 2.68 -19.11 -11.03
N PRO A 19 3.83 -19.02 -10.42
CA PRO A 19 3.93 -18.59 -9.03
C PRO A 19 3.64 -17.10 -8.91
N ARG A 20 3.04 -16.72 -7.79
CA ARG A 20 2.88 -15.32 -7.48
C ARG A 20 4.19 -14.73 -7.01
N LEU A 21 4.41 -13.50 -7.37
CA LEU A 21 5.56 -12.76 -6.85
C LEU A 21 5.27 -12.35 -5.42
N GLU A 22 6.29 -12.39 -4.57
CA GLU A 22 6.09 -12.00 -3.19
C GLU A 22 5.75 -10.52 -3.11
N SER A 23 6.52 -9.68 -3.79
CA SER A 23 6.26 -8.26 -3.79
C SER A 23 6.80 -7.64 -5.07
N VAL A 24 6.12 -6.60 -5.53
CA VAL A 24 6.49 -5.91 -6.76
C VAL A 24 6.72 -4.44 -6.45
N PRO A 25 7.85 -3.86 -6.87
CA PRO A 25 8.11 -2.45 -6.63
C PRO A 25 7.26 -1.56 -7.54
N ILE A 26 6.73 -0.51 -6.97
CA ILE A 26 5.97 0.51 -7.68
C ILE A 26 6.68 1.83 -7.51
N GLY A 27 7.40 2.25 -8.57
CA GLY A 27 8.17 3.48 -8.51
C GLY A 27 9.48 3.32 -7.78
N GLU A 28 10.19 4.41 -7.64
CA GLU A 28 11.49 4.44 -6.99
C GLU A 28 11.44 5.39 -5.81
N LEU A 29 12.21 5.06 -4.79
CA LEU A 29 12.32 5.92 -3.62
C LEU A 29 13.03 7.21 -4.00
N THR A 30 12.37 8.33 -3.82
CA THR A 30 12.95 9.65 -4.02
C THR A 30 12.87 10.42 -2.72
N THR A 31 13.57 11.54 -2.64
CA THR A 31 13.59 12.34 -1.43
C THR A 31 13.03 13.74 -1.64
N ASP A 32 12.30 13.94 -2.72
CA ASP A 32 11.61 15.20 -2.97
C ASP A 32 10.19 15.10 -2.42
N PRO A 33 9.84 15.91 -1.41
CA PRO A 33 8.49 15.83 -0.82
C PRO A 33 7.38 16.00 -1.86
N ALA A 34 7.63 16.73 -2.94
CA ALA A 34 6.62 16.97 -3.95
C ALA A 34 6.23 15.70 -4.71
N ASP A 35 7.07 14.66 -4.67
CA ASP A 35 6.75 13.40 -5.32
C ASP A 35 5.70 12.59 -4.57
N TYR A 36 5.38 13.00 -3.34
CA TYR A 36 4.50 12.22 -2.46
C TYR A 36 3.18 12.97 -2.26
N SER A 37 2.26 12.75 -3.17
CA SER A 37 1.02 13.51 -3.25
C SER A 37 -0.23 12.75 -2.83
N ILE A 38 -0.13 11.44 -2.63
CA ILE A 38 -1.31 10.61 -2.35
C ILE A 38 -1.48 10.50 -0.84
N LEU A 39 -2.59 11.01 -0.32
CA LEU A 39 -2.86 10.99 1.11
C LEU A 39 -3.33 9.62 1.56
N THR A 40 -3.01 9.29 2.79
CA THR A 40 -3.46 8.06 3.43
C THR A 40 -4.26 8.41 4.67
N VAL A 41 -4.81 7.39 5.32
CA VAL A 41 -5.63 7.60 6.52
C VAL A 41 -5.19 6.65 7.63
N GLY A 42 -5.65 6.93 8.83
CA GLY A 42 -5.51 6.04 9.97
C GLY A 42 -4.39 6.37 10.93
N GLN A 43 -3.55 7.38 10.63
CA GLN A 43 -2.38 7.66 11.45
C GLN A 43 -2.71 7.98 12.90
N SER A 44 -3.85 8.62 13.15
CA SER A 44 -4.20 9.00 14.52
C SER A 44 -4.39 7.79 15.44
N ARG A 45 -4.64 6.62 14.87
CA ARG A 45 -4.82 5.39 15.64
C ARG A 45 -3.59 4.50 15.62
N LEU A 46 -2.50 4.99 15.05
CA LEU A 46 -1.30 4.19 14.87
C LEU A 46 -0.12 4.80 15.63
N THR A 47 -0.40 5.50 16.71
CA THR A 47 0.63 6.19 17.50
C THR A 47 1.75 5.25 17.92
N ASP A 48 1.39 4.02 18.32
CA ASP A 48 2.38 3.04 18.78
C ASP A 48 3.36 2.68 17.67
N SER A 49 2.87 2.59 16.43
CA SER A 49 3.76 2.30 15.31
C SER A 49 4.79 3.39 15.13
N PHE A 50 4.36 4.65 15.18
CA PHE A 50 5.28 5.77 14.97
C PHE A 50 6.26 5.90 16.13
N THR A 51 5.81 5.62 17.34
CA THR A 51 6.71 5.60 18.49
C THR A 51 7.78 4.52 18.34
N ALA A 52 7.37 3.32 17.89
CA ALA A 52 8.30 2.22 17.69
C ALA A 52 9.31 2.54 16.60
N MET A 53 8.96 3.38 15.65
CA MET A 53 9.85 3.76 14.55
C MET A 53 10.67 5.01 14.89
N ASP A 54 10.56 5.51 16.10
CA ASP A 54 11.22 6.75 16.53
C ASP A 54 10.80 7.96 15.70
N PHE A 55 9.55 7.96 15.28
CA PHE A 55 9.01 9.11 14.56
C PHE A 55 8.02 9.84 15.45
N THR A 56 8.51 10.61 16.38
CA THR A 56 7.71 11.38 17.31
C THR A 56 8.21 12.82 17.34
N GLY A 57 7.29 13.75 17.62
CA GLY A 57 7.63 15.16 17.68
C GLY A 57 7.97 15.71 16.30
N GLU A 58 8.56 16.87 16.28
CA GLU A 58 8.89 17.56 15.06
C GLU A 58 10.17 16.99 14.47
N GLN A 59 10.09 16.46 13.26
CA GLN A 59 11.21 15.82 12.58
C GLN A 59 11.16 16.16 11.09
N PRO A 60 12.32 16.10 10.42
CA PRO A 60 12.30 16.20 8.95
C PRO A 60 11.56 15.02 8.34
N PRO A 61 11.07 15.16 7.11
CA PRO A 61 10.39 14.05 6.45
C PRO A 61 11.28 12.82 6.36
N ARG A 62 10.65 11.65 6.52
CA ARG A 62 11.34 10.37 6.36
C ARG A 62 10.80 9.69 5.12
N PHE A 63 11.72 9.35 4.21
CA PHE A 63 11.38 8.69 2.96
C PHE A 63 11.79 7.23 3.05
N VAL A 64 10.83 6.33 2.84
CA VAL A 64 11.10 4.91 3.05
C VAL A 64 10.18 4.12 2.13
N VAL A 65 10.61 2.90 1.78
CA VAL A 65 9.76 2.00 1.00
C VAL A 65 8.88 1.23 1.98
N SER A 66 7.59 1.33 1.76
CA SER A 66 6.62 0.57 2.55
C SER A 66 6.19 -0.67 1.78
N ARG A 67 5.66 -1.64 2.50
CA ARG A 67 5.06 -2.81 1.88
C ARG A 67 3.56 -2.73 2.06
N ALA A 68 2.85 -2.71 0.94
CA ALA A 68 1.40 -2.61 0.92
C ALA A 68 0.81 -4.00 0.98
N HIS A 69 0.11 -4.30 2.07
CA HIS A 69 -0.49 -5.60 2.34
C HIS A 69 -1.99 -5.52 2.19
N PRO A 70 -2.58 -6.37 1.37
CA PRO A 70 -4.04 -6.42 1.29
C PRO A 70 -4.62 -7.01 2.57
N VAL A 71 -5.72 -6.42 3.01
CA VAL A 71 -6.50 -6.89 4.14
C VAL A 71 -7.75 -7.55 3.57
N ILE A 72 -7.90 -8.83 3.82
CA ILE A 72 -8.99 -9.60 3.24
C ILE A 72 -10.19 -9.60 4.17
N ASP A 73 -11.36 -9.30 3.62
CA ASP A 73 -12.62 -9.49 4.34
C ASP A 73 -13.00 -10.96 4.22
N PRO A 74 -12.99 -11.73 5.31
CA PRO A 74 -13.27 -13.16 5.21
C PRO A 74 -14.69 -13.47 4.72
N ARG A 75 -15.63 -12.57 4.95
CA ARG A 75 -16.99 -12.81 4.48
C ARG A 75 -17.14 -12.59 2.99
N MET A 76 -16.52 -11.54 2.50
CA MET A 76 -16.61 -11.20 1.08
C MET A 76 -15.54 -11.91 0.25
N LYS A 77 -14.51 -12.44 0.91
CA LYS A 77 -13.37 -13.06 0.24
C LYS A 77 -12.76 -12.11 -0.78
N ALA A 78 -12.70 -10.84 -0.41
CA ALA A 78 -12.20 -9.79 -1.27
C ALA A 78 -11.33 -8.85 -0.45
N ILE A 79 -10.54 -8.05 -1.14
CA ILE A 79 -9.71 -7.05 -0.48
C ILE A 79 -10.60 -5.95 0.06
N ALA A 80 -10.61 -5.79 1.38
CA ALA A 80 -11.38 -4.73 2.04
C ALA A 80 -10.54 -3.47 2.17
N ASP A 81 -9.22 -3.62 2.29
CA ASP A 81 -8.36 -2.48 2.54
C ASP A 81 -6.94 -2.86 2.17
N ILE A 82 -6.06 -1.87 2.11
CA ILE A 82 -4.63 -2.12 1.95
C ILE A 82 -3.91 -1.32 3.01
N GLU A 83 -3.15 -2.02 3.85
CA GLU A 83 -2.36 -1.37 4.89
C GLU A 83 -0.92 -1.24 4.45
N LEU A 84 -0.31 -0.13 4.83
CA LEU A 84 1.09 0.13 4.52
C LEU A 84 1.93 -0.19 5.75
N ARG A 85 2.99 -0.95 5.55
CA ARG A 85 3.87 -1.37 6.65
C ARG A 85 5.30 -0.98 6.39
N VAL A 86 5.96 -0.53 7.46
CA VAL A 86 7.39 -0.27 7.47
C VAL A 86 7.96 -1.08 8.64
N ASP A 87 8.86 -2.02 8.35
CA ASP A 87 9.44 -2.91 9.36
C ASP A 87 8.35 -3.56 10.20
N ASP A 88 7.29 -4.03 9.54
CA ASP A 88 6.15 -4.68 10.16
C ASP A 88 5.28 -3.76 11.02
N HIS A 89 5.53 -2.47 11.03
CA HIS A 89 4.66 -1.51 11.71
C HIS A 89 3.70 -0.92 10.69
N VAL A 90 2.40 -1.00 10.97
CA VAL A 90 1.39 -0.39 10.12
C VAL A 90 1.44 1.12 10.31
N VAL A 91 1.61 1.86 9.21
CA VAL A 91 1.72 3.32 9.27
C VAL A 91 0.55 4.03 8.61
N GLY A 92 -0.34 3.32 7.95
CA GLY A 92 -1.51 3.94 7.35
C GLY A 92 -2.23 2.98 6.43
N TYR A 93 -3.32 3.48 5.86
CA TYR A 93 -4.16 2.72 4.95
C TYR A 93 -4.41 3.55 3.71
N LEU A 94 -4.49 2.87 2.57
CA LEU A 94 -4.85 3.55 1.32
C LEU A 94 -6.34 3.82 1.31
N ARG A 95 -6.73 4.86 0.59
CA ARG A 95 -8.12 5.18 0.39
C ARG A 95 -8.37 5.38 -1.10
N PRO A 96 -9.62 5.27 -1.57
CA PRO A 96 -9.89 5.50 -2.99
C PRO A 96 -9.48 6.92 -3.41
N PRO A 97 -8.97 7.08 -4.63
CA PRO A 97 -8.85 6.05 -5.66
C PRO A 97 -7.60 5.18 -5.55
N ALA A 98 -6.63 5.56 -4.71
CA ALA A 98 -5.36 4.83 -4.62
C ALA A 98 -5.57 3.38 -4.21
N LEU A 99 -6.53 3.13 -3.32
CA LEU A 99 -6.85 1.77 -2.89
C LEU A 99 -7.20 0.89 -4.09
N ASN A 100 -8.06 1.38 -4.97
CA ASN A 100 -8.48 0.61 -6.12
C ASN A 100 -7.34 0.42 -7.10
N GLU A 101 -6.50 1.44 -7.25
CA GLU A 101 -5.33 1.33 -8.13
C GLU A 101 -4.36 0.27 -7.64
N ALA A 102 -4.16 0.20 -6.33
CA ALA A 102 -3.28 -0.80 -5.76
C ALA A 102 -3.86 -2.21 -5.92
N ILE A 103 -5.16 -2.36 -5.73
CA ILE A 103 -5.83 -3.65 -5.93
C ILE A 103 -5.63 -4.12 -7.37
N ASP A 104 -5.81 -3.22 -8.32
CA ASP A 104 -5.62 -3.55 -9.73
C ASP A 104 -4.19 -3.98 -10.03
N LEU A 105 -3.22 -3.28 -9.43
CA LEU A 105 -1.82 -3.63 -9.65
C LEU A 105 -1.47 -4.99 -9.06
N LEU A 106 -2.01 -5.31 -7.89
CA LEU A 106 -1.79 -6.62 -7.30
C LEU A 106 -2.26 -7.72 -8.25
N ALA A 107 -3.42 -7.52 -8.86
CA ALA A 107 -3.95 -8.49 -9.81
C ALA A 107 -3.11 -8.52 -11.09
N ASP A 108 -2.84 -7.37 -11.67
CA ASP A 108 -2.14 -7.28 -12.94
C ASP A 108 -0.71 -7.80 -12.87
N ARG A 109 -0.04 -7.55 -11.76
CA ARG A 109 1.34 -7.98 -11.58
C ARG A 109 1.45 -9.36 -10.95
N HIS A 110 0.31 -9.94 -10.59
CA HIS A 110 0.29 -11.27 -9.96
C HIS A 110 1.17 -11.28 -8.71
N ALA A 111 0.96 -10.31 -7.84
CA ALA A 111 1.78 -10.08 -6.66
C ALA A 111 0.96 -10.21 -5.38
N GLU A 112 1.63 -10.59 -4.29
CA GLU A 112 0.99 -10.67 -2.98
C GLU A 112 1.01 -9.34 -2.28
N THR A 113 2.06 -8.55 -2.47
CA THR A 113 2.20 -7.24 -1.88
C THR A 113 2.86 -6.32 -2.89
N LEU A 114 2.85 -5.02 -2.60
CA LEU A 114 3.54 -4.03 -3.42
C LEU A 114 4.53 -3.28 -2.55
N ASP A 115 5.70 -3.01 -3.11
CA ASP A 115 6.68 -2.15 -2.44
C ASP A 115 6.50 -0.74 -2.97
N ILE A 116 6.03 0.15 -2.10
CA ILE A 116 5.63 1.50 -2.52
C ILE A 116 6.37 2.54 -1.68
N PRO A 117 7.10 3.45 -2.31
CA PRO A 117 7.74 4.53 -1.55
C PRO A 117 6.71 5.42 -0.88
N ILE A 118 6.99 5.79 0.37
CA ILE A 118 6.16 6.70 1.13
C ILE A 118 7.03 7.74 1.79
N ALA A 119 6.41 8.85 2.18
CA ALA A 119 7.05 9.86 2.99
C ALA A 119 6.23 10.05 4.26
N ILE A 120 6.91 10.12 5.38
CA ILE A 120 6.28 10.38 6.68
C ILE A 120 6.64 11.79 7.06
N PHE A 121 5.62 12.63 7.23
CA PHE A 121 5.78 14.04 7.57
C PHE A 121 5.35 14.28 9.00
N SER A 122 6.07 15.16 9.66
CA SER A 122 5.69 15.65 10.99
C SER A 122 4.78 16.85 10.79
N THR A 123 3.58 16.79 11.37
CA THR A 123 2.65 17.92 11.32
C THR A 123 2.18 18.24 12.74
N PRO A 124 1.59 19.45 12.95
CA PRO A 124 1.05 19.75 14.28
C PRO A 124 0.00 18.75 14.76
N ALA A 125 -0.68 18.10 13.83
CA ALA A 125 -1.70 17.10 14.17
C ALA A 125 -1.11 15.71 14.36
N GLY A 126 0.20 15.53 14.15
CA GLY A 126 0.85 14.23 14.27
C GLY A 126 1.43 13.80 12.94
N PRO A 127 1.89 12.54 12.86
CA PRO A 127 2.48 12.04 11.62
C PRO A 127 1.45 11.99 10.49
N GLU A 128 1.90 12.34 9.30
CA GLU A 128 1.10 12.24 8.09
C GLU A 128 1.89 11.44 7.07
N VAL A 129 1.27 10.40 6.51
CA VAL A 129 1.92 9.52 5.55
C VAL A 129 1.36 9.80 4.17
N ARG A 130 2.25 10.02 3.21
CA ARG A 130 1.87 10.23 1.82
C ARG A 130 2.58 9.24 0.94
N VAL A 131 1.89 8.79 -0.09
CA VAL A 131 2.39 7.78 -1.00
C VAL A 131 2.90 8.44 -2.27
N HIS A 132 3.96 7.86 -2.81
CA HIS A 132 4.56 8.34 -4.06
C HIS A 132 3.53 8.33 -5.18
N ALA A 133 3.54 9.37 -5.99
CA ALA A 133 2.58 9.52 -7.09
C ALA A 133 2.69 8.41 -8.13
N ALA A 134 3.79 7.66 -8.14
CA ALA A 134 3.95 6.54 -9.06
C ALA A 134 2.84 5.51 -8.93
N LEU A 135 2.21 5.40 -7.76
CA LEU A 135 1.11 4.46 -7.60
C LEU A 135 -0.03 4.77 -8.57
N SER A 136 -0.41 6.02 -8.69
CA SER A 136 -1.46 6.40 -9.62
C SER A 136 -1.03 6.28 -11.08
N GLN A 137 0.26 6.44 -11.35
CA GLN A 137 0.77 6.43 -12.72
C GLN A 137 1.00 5.02 -13.24
N ALA A 138 1.21 4.06 -12.35
CA ALA A 138 1.62 2.71 -12.76
C ALA A 138 0.59 2.04 -13.65
N ASN A 139 -0.71 2.16 -13.32
CA ASN A 139 -1.75 1.56 -14.14
C ASN A 139 -1.86 2.24 -15.50
N HIS A 140 -1.67 3.54 -15.54
CA HIS A 140 -1.74 4.26 -16.81
C HIS A 140 -0.60 3.88 -17.73
N GLN A 141 0.57 3.63 -17.18
CA GLN A 141 1.71 3.23 -17.97
C GLN A 141 1.58 1.83 -18.55
N GLU A 142 0.80 0.99 -17.88
CA GLU A 142 0.56 -0.37 -18.34
C GLU A 142 -0.38 -0.42 -19.54
N ARG A 143 -1.10 0.64 -19.78
CA ARG A 143 -2.07 0.70 -20.85
C ARG A 143 -1.51 1.44 -22.03
#